data_7b19b96f43cbf0ae2a4f078989c25d36
#
_entry.id   7b19b96f43cbf0ae2a4f078989c25d36
#
_cell.length_a   1.000
_cell.length_b   1.000
_cell.length_c   1.000
_cell.angle_alpha   90.00
_cell.angle_beta   90.00
_cell.angle_gamma   90.00
#
_symmetry.space_group_name_H-M   'P 1'
#
loop_
_entity.id
_entity.type
_entity.pdbx_description
1 polymer ?
#
loop_
_entity_poly.entity_id
_entity_poly.type
_entity_poly.pdbx_seq_one_letter_code
_entity_poly.pdbx_strand_id
1 'polypeptide(L)'
;MNDTPAPPAPLDALRFAFGTLTVLPVRVTRWDRDAARGGMLCAPLAGLAVGLGAAALGGALLLLGGGPLLAAVGSAVVPAVLTRGLHLDGLADTADGLGSGKPAEDALRIMKQSDIGPFGVVTLLFALLAQVAALAALYGQGWAYGALAAVVAAVTGRGALTLA
;
A
#
# COMPACT_ATOMS: atom_id res chain seq x y z
N MET A 1 -36.51 3.74 21.32
CA MET A 1 -35.65 2.56 21.22
C MET A 1 -34.30 3.04 20.70
N ASN A 2 -33.29 3.08 21.57
CA ASN A 2 -31.93 3.44 21.16
C ASN A 2 -31.27 2.17 20.61
N ASP A 3 -31.38 1.96 19.31
CA ASP A 3 -30.58 0.96 18.61
C ASP A 3 -29.14 1.48 18.42
N THR A 4 -28.38 1.53 19.51
CA THR A 4 -26.93 1.67 19.41
C THR A 4 -26.41 0.35 18.84
N PRO A 5 -25.80 0.36 17.63
CA PRO A 5 -25.25 -0.86 17.07
C PRO A 5 -24.22 -1.46 18.02
N ALA A 6 -24.24 -2.78 18.16
CA ALA A 6 -23.28 -3.49 18.99
C ALA A 6 -21.85 -3.15 18.56
N PRO A 7 -20.87 -3.06 19.50
CA PRO A 7 -19.49 -2.78 19.16
C PRO A 7 -18.97 -3.78 18.11
N PRO A 8 -18.14 -3.34 17.16
CA PRO A 8 -17.63 -4.21 16.10
C PRO A 8 -16.81 -5.35 16.69
N ALA A 9 -17.06 -6.56 16.24
CA ALA A 9 -16.22 -7.70 16.61
C ALA A 9 -14.82 -7.52 15.99
N PRO A 10 -13.74 -8.02 16.62
CA PRO A 10 -12.38 -7.95 16.05
C PRO A 10 -12.30 -8.50 14.61
N LEU A 11 -13.13 -9.48 14.31
CA LEU A 11 -13.23 -10.07 12.97
C LEU A 11 -13.80 -9.09 11.92
N ASP A 12 -14.70 -8.20 12.31
CA ASP A 12 -15.26 -7.18 11.41
C ASP A 12 -14.20 -6.14 11.05
N ALA A 13 -13.34 -5.75 12.00
CA ALA A 13 -12.21 -4.87 11.77
C ALA A 13 -11.20 -5.50 10.78
N LEU A 14 -10.85 -6.76 10.97
CA LEU A 14 -9.98 -7.49 10.04
C LEU A 14 -10.60 -7.60 8.65
N ARG A 15 -11.88 -7.99 8.56
CA ARG A 15 -12.59 -8.06 7.28
C ARG A 15 -12.63 -6.71 6.57
N PHE A 16 -12.83 -5.64 7.31
CA PHE A 16 -12.80 -4.28 6.76
C PHE A 16 -11.41 -3.94 6.21
N ALA A 17 -10.33 -4.15 7.00
CA ALA A 17 -8.97 -3.87 6.59
C ALA A 17 -8.58 -4.64 5.31
N PHE A 18 -8.75 -5.97 5.34
CA PHE A 18 -8.35 -6.81 4.19
C PHE A 18 -9.24 -6.59 2.96
N GLY A 19 -10.56 -6.46 3.15
CA GLY A 19 -11.49 -6.27 2.04
C GLY A 19 -11.39 -4.90 1.36
N THR A 20 -10.96 -3.85 2.10
CA THR A 20 -10.79 -2.51 1.54
C THR A 20 -9.38 -2.23 1.03
N LEU A 21 -8.34 -2.73 1.72
CA LEU A 21 -6.95 -2.43 1.44
C LEU A 21 -6.25 -3.45 0.56
N THR A 22 -6.91 -4.57 0.23
CA THR A 22 -6.33 -5.63 -0.62
C THR A 22 -7.32 -6.16 -1.64
N VAL A 23 -6.80 -6.88 -2.65
CA VAL A 23 -7.62 -7.63 -3.63
C VAL A 23 -8.14 -8.97 -3.10
N LEU A 24 -7.79 -9.35 -1.88
CA LEU A 24 -8.21 -10.62 -1.32
C LEU A 24 -9.74 -10.68 -1.22
N PRO A 25 -10.37 -11.83 -1.53
CA PRO A 25 -11.82 -11.97 -1.58
C PRO A 25 -12.44 -12.07 -0.18
N VAL A 26 -12.22 -11.04 0.63
CA VAL A 26 -12.77 -10.91 1.99
C VAL A 26 -14.07 -10.10 1.91
N ARG A 27 -15.18 -10.70 2.35
CA ARG A 27 -16.46 -10.00 2.39
C ARG A 27 -16.49 -9.04 3.59
N VAL A 28 -16.63 -7.76 3.31
CA VAL A 28 -16.89 -6.74 4.33
C VAL A 28 -18.37 -6.81 4.71
N THR A 29 -18.65 -7.13 5.95
CA THR A 29 -20.01 -7.33 6.48
C THR A 29 -20.59 -6.08 7.12
N ARG A 30 -19.74 -5.12 7.52
CA ARG A 30 -20.13 -3.86 8.15
C ARG A 30 -19.45 -2.68 7.50
N TRP A 31 -20.24 -1.63 7.19
CA TRP A 31 -19.80 -0.38 6.54
C TRP A 31 -20.18 0.82 7.41
N ASP A 32 -19.80 0.80 8.70
CA ASP A 32 -20.02 1.88 9.64
C ASP A 32 -18.68 2.47 10.12
N ARG A 33 -18.74 3.61 10.82
CA ARG A 33 -17.55 4.33 11.29
C ARG A 33 -16.71 3.50 12.27
N ASP A 34 -17.34 2.67 13.08
CA ASP A 34 -16.65 1.87 14.10
C ASP A 34 -15.90 0.71 13.43
N ALA A 35 -16.51 0.06 12.43
CA ALA A 35 -15.84 -0.94 11.60
C ALA A 35 -14.67 -0.33 10.82
N ALA A 36 -14.83 0.88 10.27
CA ALA A 36 -13.77 1.60 9.59
C ALA A 36 -12.60 1.96 10.52
N ARG A 37 -12.88 2.49 11.72
CA ARG A 37 -11.84 2.75 12.74
C ARG A 37 -11.09 1.49 13.13
N GLY A 38 -11.82 0.42 13.45
CA GLY A 38 -11.20 -0.88 13.72
C GLY A 38 -10.37 -1.39 12.56
N GLY A 39 -10.86 -1.23 11.33
CA GLY A 39 -10.16 -1.58 10.11
C GLY A 39 -8.85 -0.82 9.92
N MET A 40 -8.84 0.50 10.17
CA MET A 40 -7.62 1.30 10.11
C MET A 40 -6.58 0.85 11.15
N LEU A 41 -7.02 0.50 12.37
CA LEU A 41 -6.13 -0.08 13.39
C LEU A 41 -5.55 -1.45 12.96
N CYS A 42 -6.27 -2.21 12.15
CA CYS A 42 -5.82 -3.48 11.58
C CYS A 42 -5.03 -3.33 10.26
N ALA A 43 -4.90 -2.12 9.71
CA ALA A 43 -4.19 -1.89 8.44
C ALA A 43 -2.74 -2.42 8.44
N PRO A 44 -1.94 -2.33 9.53
CA PRO A 44 -0.61 -2.93 9.57
C PRO A 44 -0.60 -4.44 9.32
N LEU A 45 -1.65 -5.16 9.72
CA LEU A 45 -1.77 -6.61 9.46
C LEU A 45 -2.00 -6.91 7.97
N ALA A 46 -2.80 -6.07 7.29
CA ALA A 46 -2.91 -6.15 5.84
C ALA A 46 -1.56 -5.82 5.17
N GLY A 47 -0.83 -4.83 5.71
CA GLY A 47 0.54 -4.52 5.31
C GLY A 47 1.50 -5.69 5.47
N LEU A 48 1.41 -6.41 6.59
CA LEU A 48 2.22 -7.60 6.85
C LEU A 48 1.95 -8.70 5.81
N ALA A 49 0.69 -8.99 5.50
CA ALA A 49 0.34 -9.99 4.49
C ALA A 49 0.89 -9.61 3.10
N VAL A 50 0.74 -8.34 2.70
CA VAL A 50 1.28 -7.81 1.43
C VAL A 50 2.81 -7.88 1.42
N GLY A 51 3.47 -7.48 2.51
CA GLY A 51 4.93 -7.49 2.66
C GLY A 51 5.52 -8.90 2.62
N LEU A 52 4.85 -9.88 3.26
CA LEU A 52 5.25 -11.29 3.19
C LEU A 52 5.11 -11.83 1.77
N GLY A 53 4.06 -11.47 1.04
CA GLY A 53 3.91 -11.79 -0.38
C GLY A 53 5.04 -11.19 -1.24
N ALA A 54 5.41 -9.93 -0.98
CA ALA A 54 6.52 -9.25 -1.65
C ALA A 54 7.86 -9.95 -1.35
N ALA A 55 8.13 -10.27 -0.10
CA ALA A 55 9.32 -11.00 0.33
C ALA A 55 9.39 -12.40 -0.29
N ALA A 56 8.25 -13.10 -0.33
CA ALA A 56 8.17 -14.44 -0.92
C ALA A 56 8.48 -14.43 -2.42
N LEU A 57 7.90 -13.50 -3.19
CA LEU A 57 8.18 -13.39 -4.63
C LEU A 57 9.63 -12.98 -4.88
N GLY A 58 10.14 -11.97 -4.16
CA GLY A 58 11.54 -11.56 -4.29
C GLY A 58 12.51 -12.67 -3.96
N GLY A 59 12.28 -13.40 -2.86
CA GLY A 59 13.07 -14.57 -2.48
C GLY A 59 13.00 -15.71 -3.51
N ALA A 60 11.81 -16.00 -4.03
CA ALA A 60 11.63 -17.01 -5.07
C ALA A 60 12.41 -16.66 -6.36
N LEU A 61 12.36 -15.40 -6.79
CA LEU A 61 13.11 -14.93 -7.95
C LEU A 61 14.63 -15.05 -7.76
N LEU A 62 15.14 -14.78 -6.56
CA LEU A 62 16.56 -15.01 -6.23
C LEU A 62 16.92 -16.49 -6.31
N LEU A 63 16.10 -17.38 -5.72
CA LEU A 63 16.31 -18.83 -5.75
C LEU A 63 16.31 -19.39 -7.20
N LEU A 64 15.53 -18.77 -8.07
CA LEU A 64 15.50 -19.10 -9.50
C LEU A 64 16.65 -18.47 -10.32
N GLY A 65 17.59 -17.79 -9.66
CA GLY A 65 18.76 -17.18 -10.33
C GLY A 65 18.49 -15.81 -10.96
N GLY A 66 17.35 -15.16 -10.64
CA GLY A 66 16.94 -13.89 -11.26
C GLY A 66 17.76 -12.67 -10.84
N GLY A 67 18.63 -12.78 -9.85
CA GLY A 67 19.47 -11.69 -9.36
C GLY A 67 18.71 -10.62 -8.56
N PRO A 68 19.48 -9.72 -7.88
CA PRO A 68 18.90 -8.74 -6.93
C PRO A 68 17.92 -7.76 -7.56
N LEU A 69 18.17 -7.31 -8.79
CA LEU A 69 17.31 -6.34 -9.47
C LEU A 69 15.92 -6.95 -9.78
N LEU A 70 15.89 -8.19 -10.32
CA LEU A 70 14.62 -8.84 -10.63
C LEU A 70 13.83 -9.16 -9.35
N ALA A 71 14.52 -9.57 -8.28
CA ALA A 71 13.90 -9.76 -6.98
C ALA A 71 13.28 -8.47 -6.43
N ALA A 72 13.98 -7.33 -6.58
CA ALA A 72 13.48 -6.02 -6.17
C ALA A 72 12.25 -5.59 -6.96
N VAL A 73 12.26 -5.75 -8.28
CA VAL A 73 11.10 -5.48 -9.14
C VAL A 73 9.92 -6.36 -8.73
N GLY A 74 10.12 -7.67 -8.55
CA GLY A 74 9.09 -8.59 -8.10
C GLY A 74 8.50 -8.17 -6.76
N SER A 75 9.35 -7.82 -5.79
CA SER A 75 8.90 -7.32 -4.48
C SER A 75 8.11 -6.02 -4.58
N ALA A 76 8.47 -5.11 -5.49
CA ALA A 76 7.77 -3.83 -5.67
C ALA A 76 6.41 -4.00 -6.39
N VAL A 77 6.29 -4.98 -7.28
CA VAL A 77 5.04 -5.27 -8.01
C VAL A 77 3.95 -5.84 -7.09
N VAL A 78 4.33 -6.67 -6.12
CA VAL A 78 3.34 -7.33 -5.23
C VAL A 78 2.42 -6.35 -4.51
N PRO A 79 2.90 -5.31 -3.80
CA PRO A 79 2.01 -4.35 -3.17
C PRO A 79 1.14 -3.60 -4.19
N ALA A 80 1.67 -3.26 -5.37
CA ALA A 80 0.88 -2.60 -6.42
C ALA A 80 -0.31 -3.47 -6.86
N VAL A 81 -0.07 -4.75 -7.14
CA VAL A 81 -1.11 -5.70 -7.56
C VAL A 81 -2.08 -6.02 -6.42
N LEU A 82 -1.56 -6.39 -5.24
CA LEU A 82 -2.39 -6.83 -4.12
C LEU A 82 -3.25 -5.71 -3.53
N THR A 83 -2.92 -4.45 -3.77
CA THR A 83 -3.70 -3.30 -3.29
C THR A 83 -4.34 -2.49 -4.40
N ARG A 84 -4.41 -3.03 -5.61
CA ARG A 84 -4.96 -2.33 -6.79
C ARG A 84 -4.33 -0.96 -7.05
N GLY A 85 -3.07 -0.78 -6.67
CA GLY A 85 -2.37 0.48 -6.85
C GLY A 85 -2.84 1.63 -5.96
N LEU A 86 -3.75 1.42 -4.99
CA LEU A 86 -4.34 2.49 -4.17
C LEU A 86 -3.32 3.47 -3.56
N HIS A 87 -2.17 2.97 -3.13
CA HIS A 87 -1.12 3.82 -2.56
C HIS A 87 -0.36 4.60 -3.64
N LEU A 88 -0.24 4.05 -4.85
CA LEU A 88 0.37 4.72 -6.00
C LEU A 88 -0.55 5.80 -6.56
N ASP A 89 -1.84 5.50 -6.66
CA ASP A 89 -2.90 6.43 -7.03
C ASP A 89 -2.93 7.65 -6.09
N GLY A 90 -3.02 7.41 -4.78
CA GLY A 90 -2.98 8.49 -3.81
C GLY A 90 -1.69 9.32 -3.83
N LEU A 91 -0.54 8.71 -4.15
CA LEU A 91 0.72 9.44 -4.34
C LEU A 91 0.67 10.33 -5.59
N ALA A 92 0.15 9.79 -6.70
CA ALA A 92 0.01 10.54 -7.95
C ALA A 92 -0.96 11.71 -7.80
N ASP A 93 -2.15 11.46 -7.25
CA ASP A 93 -3.18 12.48 -7.01
C ASP A 93 -2.64 13.62 -6.15
N THR A 94 -1.95 13.26 -5.05
CA THR A 94 -1.34 14.25 -4.16
C THR A 94 -0.27 15.07 -4.87
N ALA A 95 0.56 14.43 -5.69
CA ALA A 95 1.59 15.13 -6.46
C ALA A 95 0.99 16.07 -7.51
N ASP A 96 -0.06 15.67 -8.19
CA ASP A 96 -0.75 16.51 -9.17
C ASP A 96 -1.46 17.69 -8.52
N GLY A 97 -2.14 17.44 -7.39
CA GLY A 97 -2.80 18.50 -6.64
C GLY A 97 -1.81 19.56 -6.14
N LEU A 98 -0.74 19.15 -5.46
CA LEU A 98 0.28 20.04 -4.93
C LEU A 98 1.12 20.69 -6.02
N GLY A 99 1.50 19.92 -7.05
CA GLY A 99 2.29 20.39 -8.18
C GLY A 99 1.56 21.41 -9.07
N SER A 100 0.22 21.42 -9.01
CA SER A 100 -0.60 22.39 -9.76
C SER A 100 -0.38 23.85 -9.36
N GLY A 101 0.11 24.11 -8.14
CA GLY A 101 0.28 25.45 -7.59
C GLY A 101 -1.01 26.25 -7.42
N LYS A 102 -2.18 25.58 -7.51
CA LYS A 102 -3.49 26.23 -7.42
C LYS A 102 -3.96 26.37 -5.97
N PRO A 103 -4.98 27.23 -5.72
CA PRO A 103 -5.63 27.30 -4.40
C PRO A 103 -6.16 25.94 -3.95
N ALA A 104 -6.30 25.74 -2.62
CA ALA A 104 -6.62 24.46 -2.01
C ALA A 104 -7.87 23.77 -2.61
N GLU A 105 -8.94 24.52 -2.90
CA GLU A 105 -10.17 23.97 -3.48
C GLU A 105 -9.94 23.38 -4.86
N ASP A 106 -9.16 24.07 -5.71
CA ASP A 106 -8.82 23.60 -7.06
C ASP A 106 -7.83 22.45 -7.01
N ALA A 107 -6.85 22.46 -6.10
CA ALA A 107 -5.93 21.35 -5.87
C ALA A 107 -6.68 20.09 -5.44
N LEU A 108 -7.62 20.20 -4.49
CA LEU A 108 -8.48 19.08 -4.07
C LEU A 108 -9.39 18.57 -5.20
N ARG A 109 -9.80 19.46 -6.10
CA ARG A 109 -10.57 19.05 -7.29
C ARG A 109 -9.71 18.25 -8.25
N ILE A 110 -8.45 18.65 -8.47
CA ILE A 110 -7.50 17.89 -9.28
C ILE A 110 -7.27 16.50 -8.69
N MET A 111 -7.04 16.38 -7.38
CA MET A 111 -6.85 15.09 -6.69
C MET A 111 -8.06 14.13 -6.80
N LYS A 112 -9.22 14.63 -7.19
CA LYS A 112 -10.44 13.81 -7.37
C LYS A 112 -10.72 13.46 -8.83
N GLN A 113 -9.88 13.90 -9.75
CA GLN A 113 -10.00 13.52 -11.16
C GLN A 113 -9.49 12.09 -11.36
N SER A 114 -10.04 11.40 -12.34
CA SER A 114 -9.66 10.01 -12.63
C SER A 114 -8.49 9.90 -13.63
N ASP A 115 -7.94 11.02 -14.07
CA ASP A 115 -6.81 11.12 -14.98
C ASP A 115 -5.53 11.49 -14.17
N ILE A 116 -4.41 10.92 -14.58
CA ILE A 116 -3.11 11.23 -13.99
C ILE A 116 -2.48 12.42 -14.72
N GLY A 117 -2.03 13.40 -13.95
CA GLY A 117 -1.30 14.55 -14.47
C GLY A 117 0.22 14.32 -14.56
N PRO A 118 0.96 15.31 -15.12
CA PRO A 118 2.39 15.18 -15.32
C PRO A 118 3.19 15.07 -14.01
N PHE A 119 2.78 15.73 -12.96
CA PHE A 119 3.46 15.66 -11.66
C PHE A 119 3.29 14.29 -11.02
N GLY A 120 2.10 13.69 -11.11
CA GLY A 120 1.82 12.33 -10.67
C GLY A 120 2.70 11.31 -11.39
N VAL A 121 2.77 11.39 -12.73
CA VAL A 121 3.61 10.50 -13.55
C VAL A 121 5.08 10.60 -13.15
N VAL A 122 5.64 11.81 -13.05
CA VAL A 122 7.04 12.03 -12.70
C VAL A 122 7.32 11.53 -11.28
N THR A 123 6.43 11.83 -10.34
CA THR A 123 6.57 11.39 -8.94
C THR A 123 6.54 9.88 -8.82
N LEU A 124 5.59 9.21 -9.47
CA LEU A 124 5.53 7.74 -9.48
C LEU A 124 6.78 7.13 -10.08
N LEU A 125 7.27 7.66 -11.21
CA LEU A 125 8.46 7.16 -11.86
C LEU A 125 9.67 7.19 -10.91
N PHE A 126 9.95 8.35 -10.31
CA PHE A 126 11.09 8.48 -9.41
C PHE A 126 10.91 7.70 -8.11
N ALA A 127 9.71 7.67 -7.53
CA ALA A 127 9.44 6.90 -6.32
C ALA A 127 9.64 5.40 -6.55
N LEU A 128 9.12 4.85 -7.65
CA LEU A 128 9.27 3.43 -7.99
C LEU A 128 10.72 3.08 -8.34
N LEU A 129 11.43 3.94 -9.09
CA LEU A 129 12.85 3.74 -9.38
C LEU A 129 13.68 3.73 -8.09
N ALA A 130 13.45 4.68 -7.18
CA ALA A 130 14.13 4.74 -5.90
C ALA A 130 13.84 3.50 -5.04
N GLN A 131 12.58 3.07 -4.98
CA GLN A 131 12.18 1.86 -4.26
C GLN A 131 12.85 0.61 -4.80
N VAL A 132 12.84 0.42 -6.12
CA VAL A 132 13.49 -0.73 -6.77
C VAL A 132 15.01 -0.68 -6.56
N ALA A 133 15.64 0.48 -6.71
CA ALA A 133 17.09 0.63 -6.48
C ALA A 133 17.48 0.30 -5.03
N ALA A 134 16.72 0.79 -4.05
CA ALA A 134 16.96 0.50 -2.64
C ALA A 134 16.79 -0.99 -2.32
N LEU A 135 15.70 -1.61 -2.81
CA LEU A 135 15.48 -3.04 -2.61
C LEU A 135 16.56 -3.88 -3.31
N ALA A 136 16.99 -3.51 -4.54
CA ALA A 136 18.04 -4.22 -5.26
C ALA A 136 19.38 -4.16 -4.51
N ALA A 137 19.74 -3.01 -3.94
CA ALA A 137 20.92 -2.87 -3.10
C ALA A 137 20.86 -3.78 -1.85
N LEU A 138 19.70 -3.88 -1.20
CA LEU A 138 19.50 -4.72 -0.03
C LEU A 138 19.50 -6.22 -0.38
N TYR A 139 18.86 -6.62 -1.47
CA TYR A 139 18.92 -7.99 -1.97
C TYR A 139 20.34 -8.38 -2.40
N GLY A 140 21.14 -7.41 -2.88
CA GLY A 140 22.56 -7.61 -3.20
C GLY A 140 23.43 -7.90 -1.98
N GLN A 141 23.04 -7.43 -0.78
CA GLN A 141 23.71 -7.75 0.47
C GLN A 141 23.30 -9.13 1.04
N GLY A 142 22.11 -9.61 0.67
CA GLY A 142 21.57 -10.90 1.08
C GLY A 142 20.04 -10.92 1.01
N TRP A 143 19.49 -12.10 0.73
CA TRP A 143 18.04 -12.26 0.55
C TRP A 143 17.22 -11.73 1.74
N ALA A 144 17.72 -11.94 2.96
CA ALA A 144 17.04 -11.56 4.19
C ALA A 144 16.89 -10.04 4.35
N TYR A 145 17.89 -9.26 3.90
CA TYR A 145 17.82 -7.79 3.96
C TYR A 145 16.74 -7.23 3.04
N GLY A 146 16.69 -7.71 1.80
CA GLY A 146 15.65 -7.31 0.87
C GLY A 146 14.25 -7.75 1.30
N ALA A 147 14.11 -9.00 1.77
CA ALA A 147 12.86 -9.55 2.28
C ALA A 147 12.35 -8.75 3.49
N LEU A 148 13.21 -8.49 4.48
CA LEU A 148 12.87 -7.71 5.67
C LEU A 148 12.46 -6.28 5.29
N ALA A 149 13.21 -5.64 4.40
CA ALA A 149 12.90 -4.28 3.94
C ALA A 149 11.53 -4.21 3.26
N ALA A 150 11.19 -5.19 2.42
CA ALA A 150 9.87 -5.26 1.76
C ALA A 150 8.74 -5.40 2.80
N VAL A 151 8.93 -6.24 3.81
CA VAL A 151 7.94 -6.42 4.89
C VAL A 151 7.80 -5.14 5.71
N VAL A 152 8.90 -4.56 6.17
CA VAL A 152 8.91 -3.34 7.00
C VAL A 152 8.26 -2.19 6.24
N ALA A 153 8.62 -1.98 4.97
CA ALA A 153 8.03 -0.92 4.14
C ALA A 153 6.51 -1.09 3.99
N ALA A 154 6.03 -2.31 3.76
CA ALA A 154 4.61 -2.58 3.62
C ALA A 154 3.84 -2.37 4.94
N VAL A 155 4.40 -2.81 6.07
CA VAL A 155 3.79 -2.64 7.41
C VAL A 155 3.76 -1.16 7.80
N THR A 156 4.87 -0.43 7.65
CA THR A 156 4.94 0.99 8.02
C THR A 156 4.06 1.85 7.13
N GLY A 157 4.02 1.60 5.82
CA GLY A 157 3.15 2.32 4.90
C GLY A 157 1.67 2.14 5.22
N ARG A 158 1.24 0.98 5.69
CA ARG A 158 -0.14 0.75 6.16
C ARG A 158 -0.35 1.22 7.60
N GLY A 159 0.69 1.17 8.44
CA GLY A 159 0.66 1.74 9.79
C GLY A 159 0.45 3.26 9.79
N ALA A 160 0.91 3.97 8.79
CA ALA A 160 0.66 5.40 8.63
C ALA A 160 -0.83 5.74 8.56
N LEU A 161 -1.68 4.84 8.04
CA LEU A 161 -3.14 5.01 8.00
C LEU A 161 -3.78 4.98 9.39
N THR A 162 -3.10 4.43 10.40
CA THR A 162 -3.62 4.41 11.79
C THR A 162 -3.38 5.74 12.51
N LEU A 163 -2.52 6.60 11.95
CA LEU A 163 -2.11 7.88 12.54
C LEU A 163 -2.81 9.07 11.88
N ALA A 164 -3.51 8.85 10.76
CA ALA A 164 -4.25 9.86 10.01
C ALA A 164 -5.72 9.91 10.46
#